data_046aa1d1d2fb4e481b01b2ecb82d2445
#
_entry.id   046aa1d1d2fb4e481b01b2ecb82d2445
#
_cell.length_a   1.000
_cell.length_b   1.000
_cell.length_c   1.000
_cell.angle_alpha   90.00
_cell.angle_beta   90.00
_cell.angle_gamma   90.00
#
_symmetry.space_group_name_H-M   'P 1'
#
loop_
_entity.id
_entity.type
_entity.pdbx_description
1 polymer ?
#
loop_
_entity_poly.entity_id
_entity_poly.type
_entity_poly.pdbx_seq_one_letter_code
_entity_poly.pdbx_strand_id
1 'polypeptide(L)'
;MNHFDATVFVPGPGQVKRCRGCSALIFFAVTRDGRSIPVDHKARSDGNLSVAPLQPGEKLPRATVVRPGQAAGMRAAGVPVYSPHWASCPEADSFRRRARARGARQKGGRR
;
A
#
# COMPACT_ATOMS: atom_id res chain seq x y z
N MET A 1 17.36 -22.95 2.92
CA MET A 1 17.35 -21.88 3.30
C MET A 1 16.68 -20.99 2.48
N ASN A 2 16.03 -20.18 2.86
CA ASN A 2 15.16 -19.45 2.09
C ASN A 2 15.42 -18.00 2.18
N HIS A 3 16.19 -17.53 1.25
CA HIS A 3 16.42 -16.11 1.14
C HIS A 3 15.13 -15.36 0.84
N PHE A 4 14.19 -16.05 0.18
CA PHE A 4 12.95 -15.43 -0.19
C PHE A 4 12.11 -15.02 1.01
N ASP A 5 12.13 -15.83 2.06
CA ASP A 5 11.36 -15.52 3.26
C ASP A 5 11.80 -14.23 3.90
N ALA A 6 13.09 -13.90 3.80
CA ALA A 6 13.62 -12.66 4.37
C ALA A 6 13.28 -11.43 3.53
N THR A 7 12.90 -11.61 2.26
CA THR A 7 12.62 -10.50 1.36
C THR A 7 11.15 -10.36 1.02
N VAL A 8 10.32 -11.32 1.41
CA VAL A 8 8.89 -11.30 1.14
C VAL A 8 8.14 -10.74 2.34
N PHE A 9 7.34 -9.72 2.10
CA PHE A 9 6.49 -9.17 3.14
C PHE A 9 5.11 -9.79 3.05
N VAL A 10 4.61 -10.27 4.19
CA VAL A 10 3.22 -10.70 4.34
C VAL A 10 2.70 -10.03 5.60
N PRO A 11 1.57 -9.30 5.53
CA PRO A 11 1.08 -8.60 6.71
C PRO A 11 0.65 -9.59 7.80
N GLY A 12 1.10 -9.33 9.02
CA GLY A 12 0.69 -10.12 10.18
C GLY A 12 -0.63 -9.62 10.74
N PRO A 13 -1.21 -10.38 11.69
CA PRO A 13 -2.52 -10.00 12.26
C PRO A 13 -2.56 -8.60 12.87
N GLY A 14 -1.47 -8.16 13.46
CA GLY A 14 -1.42 -6.83 14.05
C GLY A 14 -1.34 -5.71 13.05
N GLN A 15 -1.03 -6.02 11.79
CA GLN A 15 -0.88 -5.03 10.74
C GLN A 15 -2.15 -4.90 9.90
N VAL A 16 -2.99 -5.92 9.89
CA VAL A 16 -4.21 -5.94 9.08
C VAL A 16 -5.29 -5.12 9.79
N LYS A 17 -5.87 -4.20 9.05
CA LYS A 17 -6.93 -3.32 9.55
C LYS A 17 -8.08 -3.30 8.57
N ARG A 18 -9.18 -2.66 8.92
CA ARG A 18 -10.31 -2.53 8.00
C ARG A 18 -10.37 -1.12 7.45
N CYS A 19 -10.65 -1.02 6.15
CA CYS A 19 -10.89 0.27 5.52
C CYS A 19 -12.13 0.91 6.13
N ARG A 20 -12.04 2.18 6.47
CA ARG A 20 -13.17 2.91 7.06
C ARG A 20 -14.36 3.04 6.12
N GLY A 21 -14.09 3.06 4.81
CA GLY A 21 -15.15 3.25 3.84
C GLY A 21 -15.86 1.98 3.44
N CYS A 22 -15.11 0.89 3.22
CA CYS A 22 -15.70 -0.34 2.68
C CYS A 22 -15.48 -1.58 3.54
N SER A 23 -14.78 -1.46 4.66
CA SER A 23 -14.49 -2.55 5.59
C SER A 23 -13.61 -3.66 5.03
N ALA A 24 -13.01 -3.46 3.85
CA ALA A 24 -12.06 -4.42 3.30
C ALA A 24 -10.81 -4.49 4.18
N LEU A 25 -10.17 -5.65 4.20
CA LEU A 25 -8.94 -5.82 4.97
C LEU A 25 -7.77 -5.18 4.23
N ILE A 26 -7.03 -4.34 4.94
CA ILE A 26 -5.90 -3.60 4.40
C ILE A 26 -4.77 -3.59 5.41
N PHE A 27 -3.59 -3.19 4.94
CA PHE A 27 -2.51 -2.81 5.84
C PHE A 27 -1.94 -1.48 5.33
N PHE A 28 -1.20 -0.79 6.18
CA PHE A 28 -0.58 0.47 5.78
C PHE A 28 0.88 0.25 5.46
N ALA A 29 1.36 0.97 4.44
CA ALA A 29 2.76 0.97 4.05
C ALA A 29 3.18 2.41 3.82
N VAL A 30 4.47 2.68 3.90
CA VAL A 30 4.99 4.02 3.71
C VAL A 30 5.68 4.09 2.35
N THR A 31 5.38 5.14 1.59
CA THR A 31 6.00 5.38 0.30
C THR A 31 7.36 6.05 0.49
N ARG A 32 8.09 6.17 -0.63
CA ARG A 32 9.37 6.85 -0.68
C ARG A 32 9.31 8.27 -0.13
N ASP A 33 8.17 8.94 -0.35
CA ASP A 33 7.94 10.30 0.11
C ASP A 33 7.57 10.37 1.59
N GLY A 34 7.51 9.25 2.27
CA GLY A 34 7.12 9.22 3.67
C GLY A 34 5.62 9.23 3.90
N ARG A 35 4.82 9.00 2.86
CA ARG A 35 3.36 8.97 2.99
C ARG A 35 2.89 7.57 3.37
N SER A 36 1.95 7.52 4.29
CA SER A 36 1.28 6.27 4.64
C SER A 36 0.13 6.03 3.67
N ILE A 37 0.11 4.86 3.04
CA ILE A 37 -0.94 4.50 2.10
C ILE A 37 -1.59 3.19 2.50
N PRO A 38 -2.90 3.04 2.29
CA PRO A 38 -3.56 1.76 2.51
C PRO A 38 -3.30 0.83 1.32
N VAL A 39 -3.03 -0.43 1.64
CA VAL A 39 -2.71 -1.46 0.65
C VAL A 39 -3.63 -2.65 0.90
N ASP A 40 -4.19 -3.24 -0.14
CA ASP A 40 -4.99 -4.46 -0.01
C ASP A 40 -4.15 -5.54 0.67
N HIS A 41 -4.73 -6.24 1.65
CA HIS A 41 -3.94 -7.15 2.46
C HIS A 41 -3.50 -8.41 1.71
N LYS A 42 -4.11 -8.69 0.56
CA LYS A 42 -3.72 -9.82 -0.29
C LYS A 42 -3.06 -9.33 -1.55
N ALA A 43 -2.06 -10.08 -2.02
CA ALA A 43 -1.44 -9.82 -3.31
C ALA A 43 -2.47 -9.92 -4.43
N ARG A 44 -2.27 -9.14 -5.48
CA ARG A 44 -3.20 -9.11 -6.62
C ARG A 44 -2.45 -9.32 -7.92
N SER A 45 -3.14 -9.96 -8.86
CA SER A 45 -2.56 -10.21 -10.19
C SER A 45 -2.37 -8.92 -10.99
N ASP A 46 -3.09 -7.86 -10.62
CA ASP A 46 -2.98 -6.56 -11.25
C ASP A 46 -2.23 -5.54 -10.36
N GLY A 47 -1.57 -6.03 -9.33
CA GLY A 47 -0.85 -5.14 -8.40
C GLY A 47 0.39 -4.53 -9.02
N ASN A 48 0.81 -3.42 -8.44
CA ASN A 48 1.99 -2.70 -8.89
C ASN A 48 2.88 -2.22 -7.74
N LEU A 49 2.67 -2.75 -6.53
CA LEU A 49 3.45 -2.35 -5.36
C LEU A 49 4.32 -3.51 -4.87
N SER A 50 5.59 -3.24 -4.72
CA SER A 50 6.52 -4.10 -4.01
C SER A 50 6.57 -3.60 -2.57
N VAL A 51 6.37 -4.50 -1.61
CA VAL A 51 6.39 -4.13 -0.19
C VAL A 51 7.55 -4.85 0.48
N ALA A 52 8.46 -4.08 1.06
CA ALA A 52 9.64 -4.62 1.73
C ALA A 52 9.30 -4.98 3.17
N PRO A 53 9.91 -6.07 3.71
CA PRO A 53 9.70 -6.44 5.11
C PRO A 53 10.14 -5.33 6.05
N LEU A 54 9.50 -5.29 7.22
CA LEU A 54 9.84 -4.34 8.27
C LEU A 54 11.27 -4.56 8.75
N GLN A 55 12.00 -3.46 8.88
CA GLN A 55 13.32 -3.48 9.48
C GLN A 55 13.25 -3.01 10.92
N PRO A 56 14.26 -3.32 11.74
CA PRO A 56 14.25 -2.87 13.13
C PRO A 56 14.02 -1.35 13.23
N GLY A 57 13.11 -0.97 14.09
CA GLY A 57 12.77 0.43 14.28
C GLY A 57 11.69 0.98 13.37
N GLU A 58 11.31 0.25 12.34
CA GLU A 58 10.23 0.66 11.45
C GLU A 58 8.87 0.25 12.00
N LYS A 59 7.89 1.12 11.85
CA LYS A 59 6.52 0.81 12.24
C LYS A 59 5.69 0.30 11.09
N LEU A 60 6.02 0.73 9.87
CA LEU A 60 5.30 0.33 8.66
C LEU A 60 6.29 -0.18 7.62
N PRO A 61 5.88 -1.18 6.81
CA PRO A 61 6.70 -1.63 5.71
C PRO A 61 6.76 -0.56 4.62
N ARG A 62 7.79 -0.65 3.78
CA ARG A 62 7.99 0.30 2.70
C ARG A 62 7.42 -0.22 1.40
N ALA A 63 6.68 0.62 0.69
CA ALA A 63 6.07 0.27 -0.59
C ALA A 63 6.72 1.05 -1.72
N THR A 64 6.97 0.38 -2.83
CA THR A 64 7.57 0.98 -4.03
C THR A 64 6.75 0.56 -5.23
N VAL A 65 6.45 1.53 -6.11
CA VAL A 65 5.76 1.22 -7.36
C VAL A 65 6.72 0.52 -8.30
N VAL A 66 6.28 -0.60 -8.87
CA VAL A 66 7.09 -1.36 -9.82
C VAL A 66 6.46 -1.31 -11.20
N ARG A 67 7.29 -1.49 -12.22
CA ARG A 67 6.84 -1.52 -13.62
C ARG A 67 6.15 -2.85 -13.92
N PRO A 68 5.28 -2.89 -14.94
CA PRO A 68 4.56 -4.13 -15.27
C PRO A 68 5.47 -5.33 -15.52
N GLY A 69 6.58 -5.14 -16.22
CA GLY A 69 7.53 -6.23 -16.46
C GLY A 69 8.19 -6.71 -15.19
N GLN A 70 8.53 -5.80 -14.30
CA GLN A 70 9.10 -6.12 -13.00
C GLN A 70 8.08 -6.86 -12.14
N ALA A 71 6.83 -6.41 -12.14
CA ALA A 71 5.77 -7.07 -11.41
C ALA A 71 5.55 -8.50 -11.90
N ALA A 72 5.58 -8.70 -13.22
CA ALA A 72 5.45 -10.03 -13.80
C ALA A 72 6.57 -10.95 -13.35
N GLY A 73 7.80 -10.43 -13.33
CA GLY A 73 8.95 -11.21 -12.85
C GLY A 73 8.83 -11.59 -11.39
N MET A 74 8.34 -10.68 -10.57
CA MET A 74 8.12 -10.94 -9.15
C MET A 74 7.08 -12.06 -8.96
N ARG A 75 5.97 -11.99 -9.69
CA ARG A 75 4.94 -13.03 -9.61
C ARG A 75 5.48 -14.38 -10.04
N ALA A 76 6.25 -14.41 -11.11
CA ALA A 76 6.86 -15.63 -11.60
C ALA A 76 7.81 -16.23 -10.57
N ALA A 77 8.44 -15.41 -9.75
CA ALA A 77 9.34 -15.86 -8.70
C ALA A 77 8.60 -16.18 -7.39
N GLY A 78 7.29 -16.07 -7.36
CA GLY A 78 6.51 -16.33 -6.15
C GLY A 78 6.50 -15.19 -5.14
N VAL A 79 6.93 -14.01 -5.56
CA VAL A 79 6.95 -12.83 -4.70
C VAL A 79 5.63 -12.08 -4.84
N PRO A 80 4.94 -11.79 -3.73
CA PRO A 80 3.64 -11.11 -3.83
C PRO A 80 3.81 -9.67 -4.33
N VAL A 81 2.90 -9.26 -5.19
CA VAL A 81 2.80 -7.89 -5.67
C VAL A 81 1.46 -7.35 -5.20
N TYR A 82 1.48 -6.22 -4.53
CA TYR A 82 0.30 -5.67 -3.89
C TYR A 82 -0.30 -4.54 -4.71
N SER A 83 -1.49 -4.11 -4.33
CA SER A 83 -2.19 -3.00 -4.98
C SER A 83 -2.59 -1.98 -3.93
N PRO A 84 -2.47 -0.68 -4.22
CA PRO A 84 -3.00 0.32 -3.30
C PRO A 84 -4.50 0.15 -3.19
N HIS A 85 -5.02 0.24 -1.96
CA HIS A 85 -6.42 -0.06 -1.73
C HIS A 85 -7.37 0.87 -2.48
N TRP A 86 -6.98 2.11 -2.73
CA TRP A 86 -7.84 3.03 -3.47
C TRP A 86 -8.14 2.56 -4.90
N ALA A 87 -7.34 1.64 -5.45
CA ALA A 87 -7.61 1.08 -6.78
C ALA A 87 -8.80 0.13 -6.76
N SER A 88 -9.13 -0.43 -5.60
CA SER A 88 -10.23 -1.39 -5.47
C SER A 88 -11.33 -0.93 -4.50
N CYS A 89 -11.11 0.14 -3.77
CA CYS A 89 -12.05 0.60 -2.77
C CYS A 89 -13.24 1.31 -3.42
N PRO A 90 -14.48 0.87 -3.14
CA PRO A 90 -15.67 1.55 -3.67
C PRO A 90 -15.80 2.99 -3.19
N GLU A 91 -15.16 3.33 -2.07
CA GLU A 91 -15.20 4.66 -1.49
C GLU A 91 -13.97 5.50 -1.81
N ALA A 92 -13.16 5.07 -2.77
CA ALA A 92 -11.92 5.76 -3.10
C ALA A 92 -12.14 7.22 -3.49
N ASP A 93 -13.21 7.49 -4.23
CA ASP A 93 -13.51 8.85 -4.66
C ASP A 93 -13.83 9.76 -3.49
N SER A 94 -14.51 9.25 -2.47
CA SER A 94 -14.79 10.01 -1.26
C SER A 94 -13.51 10.42 -0.55
N PHE A 95 -12.56 9.49 -0.45
CA PHE A 95 -11.28 9.80 0.17
C PHE A 95 -10.51 10.84 -0.62
N ARG A 96 -10.51 10.73 -1.94
CA ARG A 96 -9.85 11.70 -2.81
C ARG A 96 -10.46 13.08 -2.68
N ARG A 97 -11.78 13.15 -2.65
CA ARG A 97 -12.47 14.42 -2.49
C ARG A 97 -12.15 15.09 -1.17
N ARG A 98 -12.10 14.31 -0.09
CA ARG A 98 -11.73 14.84 1.22
C ARG A 98 -10.31 15.39 1.22
N ALA A 99 -9.38 14.68 0.60
CA ALA A 99 -8.00 15.13 0.51
C ALA A 99 -7.89 16.41 -0.28
N ARG A 100 -8.61 16.51 -1.40
CA ARG A 100 -8.63 17.74 -2.20
C ARG A 100 -9.25 18.91 -1.45
N ALA A 101 -10.33 18.66 -0.73
CA ALA A 101 -10.98 19.71 0.05
C ALA A 101 -10.06 20.25 1.12
N ARG A 102 -9.32 19.37 1.80
CA ARG A 102 -8.34 19.81 2.79
C ARG A 102 -7.23 20.63 2.16
N GLY A 103 -6.72 20.19 1.01
CA GLY A 103 -5.69 20.93 0.29
C GLY A 103 -6.18 22.27 -0.17
N ALA A 104 -7.39 22.34 -0.70
CA ALA A 104 -7.98 23.60 -1.15
C ALA A 104 -8.17 24.56 0.01
N ARG A 105 -8.62 24.07 1.17
CA ARG A 105 -8.77 24.90 2.35
C ARG A 105 -7.45 25.50 2.81
N GLN A 106 -6.41 24.68 2.82
CA GLN A 106 -5.09 25.17 3.20
C GLN A 106 -4.60 26.26 2.26
N LYS A 107 -4.80 26.06 0.96
CA LYS A 107 -4.42 27.05 -0.02
C LYS A 107 -5.24 28.33 0.13
N GLY A 108 -6.53 28.20 0.35
CA GLY A 108 -7.39 29.36 0.55
C GLY A 108 -7.01 30.17 1.77
N GLY A 109 -6.59 29.49 2.84
CA GLY A 109 -6.20 30.16 4.07
C GLY A 109 -4.95 31.00 3.95
N ARG A 110 -4.20 30.85 2.90
CA ARG A 110 -2.98 31.64 2.69
C ARG A 110 -3.21 32.97 2.01
N ARG A 111 -4.38 33.20 1.49
CA ARG A 111 -4.67 34.42 0.74
C ARG A 111 -5.08 35.57 1.62
#